data_9b1fe764710b956f6ec964824fec15a6
#
_entry.id   9b1fe764710b956f6ec964824fec15a6
#
_cell.length_a   1.000
_cell.length_b   1.000
_cell.length_c   1.000
_cell.angle_alpha   90.00
_cell.angle_beta   90.00
_cell.angle_gamma   90.00
#
_symmetry.space_group_name_H-M   'P 1'
#
loop_
_entity.id
_entity.type
_entity.pdbx_description
1 polymer ?
#
loop_
_entity_poly.entity_id
_entity_poly.type
_entity_poly.pdbx_seq_one_letter_code
_entity_poly.pdbx_strand_id
1 'polypeptide(L)'
;MFTISTDPQQLDLDAVHHYLAEESYWARGIPRATLERAVANSLVFGLYAPDGRQAGFARVVTDKATFAWLCDVFVLAEFRGQVLSKQLMTAVWSHPDLQGLRRHLLATLDAHGLYRQFGFTDLAAPERYLEARRPNPYGVPTAN
;
A
#
# COMPACT_ATOMS: atom_id res chain seq x y z
N MET A 1 -4.41 21.52 4.61
CA MET A 1 -5.29 20.36 4.39
C MET A 1 -4.56 19.34 3.54
N PHE A 2 -4.53 18.12 4.02
CA PHE A 2 -3.95 17.02 3.27
C PHE A 2 -4.92 16.59 2.15
N THR A 3 -4.37 16.24 1.00
CA THR A 3 -5.16 15.81 -0.16
C THR A 3 -4.69 14.45 -0.65
N ILE A 4 -5.58 13.75 -1.37
CA ILE A 4 -5.27 12.44 -1.94
C ILE A 4 -5.53 12.48 -3.43
N SER A 5 -4.61 11.92 -4.21
CA SER A 5 -4.74 11.81 -5.66
C SER A 5 -4.40 10.41 -6.13
N THR A 6 -5.10 9.95 -7.15
CA THR A 6 -4.79 8.68 -7.84
C THR A 6 -4.00 8.90 -9.12
N ASP A 7 -3.53 10.11 -9.38
CA ASP A 7 -2.70 10.39 -10.54
C ASP A 7 -1.27 9.91 -10.29
N PRO A 8 -0.80 8.88 -11.02
CA PRO A 8 0.55 8.36 -10.80
C PRO A 8 1.64 9.39 -11.15
N GLN A 9 1.32 10.38 -11.98
CA GLN A 9 2.30 11.40 -12.35
C GLN A 9 2.57 12.42 -11.24
N GLN A 10 1.69 12.50 -10.24
CA GLN A 10 1.92 13.34 -9.07
C GLN A 10 2.82 12.67 -8.03
N LEU A 11 3.08 11.38 -8.15
CA LEU A 11 3.88 10.65 -7.17
C LEU A 11 5.32 11.15 -7.14
N ASP A 12 5.83 11.32 -5.92
CA ASP A 12 7.27 11.48 -5.67
C ASP A 12 7.86 10.07 -5.57
N LEU A 13 8.24 9.51 -6.71
CA LEU A 13 8.77 8.13 -6.75
C LEU A 13 10.08 7.99 -5.98
N ASP A 14 10.86 9.05 -5.84
CA ASP A 14 12.06 8.98 -5.01
C ASP A 14 11.69 8.76 -3.53
N ALA A 15 10.69 9.48 -3.03
CA ALA A 15 10.23 9.31 -1.65
C ALA A 15 9.58 7.94 -1.44
N VAL A 16 8.76 7.48 -2.37
CA VAL A 16 8.11 6.17 -2.30
C VAL A 16 9.17 5.06 -2.32
N HIS A 17 10.12 5.15 -3.25
CA HIS A 17 11.19 4.16 -3.36
C HIS A 17 12.06 4.12 -2.12
N HIS A 18 12.44 5.29 -1.61
CA HIS A 18 13.26 5.36 -0.39
C HIS A 18 12.56 4.66 0.78
N TYR A 19 11.28 4.97 0.99
CA TYR A 19 10.55 4.34 2.09
C TYR A 19 10.48 2.82 1.92
N LEU A 20 10.07 2.35 0.76
CA LEU A 20 9.90 0.91 0.54
C LEU A 20 11.23 0.17 0.61
N ALA A 21 12.27 0.70 -0.04
CA ALA A 21 13.57 0.02 -0.10
C ALA A 21 14.33 0.07 1.23
N GLU A 22 14.22 1.18 1.97
CA GLU A 22 15.08 1.42 3.13
C GLU A 22 14.34 1.32 4.47
N GLU A 23 13.05 1.62 4.53
CA GLU A 23 12.33 1.69 5.81
C GLU A 23 11.27 0.61 5.99
N SER A 24 10.69 0.08 4.90
CA SER A 24 9.67 -0.96 5.03
C SER A 24 10.30 -2.31 5.38
N TYR A 25 9.53 -3.16 6.10
CA TYR A 25 9.95 -4.53 6.35
C TYR A 25 9.58 -5.47 5.20
N TRP A 26 8.58 -5.08 4.38
CA TRP A 26 8.00 -5.99 3.37
C TRP A 26 8.60 -5.85 1.98
N ALA A 27 9.23 -4.72 1.66
CA ALA A 27 9.77 -4.45 0.33
C ALA A 27 11.22 -3.99 0.35
N ARG A 28 11.94 -4.32 1.43
CA ARG A 28 13.33 -3.88 1.63
C ARG A 28 14.18 -4.26 0.43
N GLY A 29 14.91 -3.26 -0.08
CA GLY A 29 15.82 -3.45 -1.21
C GLY A 29 15.16 -3.49 -2.58
N ILE A 30 13.86 -3.18 -2.68
CA ILE A 30 13.18 -3.20 -3.98
C ILE A 30 13.91 -2.31 -4.99
N PRO A 31 14.27 -2.84 -6.19
CA PRO A 31 14.89 -2.02 -7.23
C PRO A 31 13.92 -0.96 -7.75
N ARG A 32 14.44 0.19 -8.13
CA ARG A 32 13.64 1.29 -8.66
C ARG A 32 12.80 0.85 -9.88
N ALA A 33 13.40 0.11 -10.80
CA ALA A 33 12.69 -0.35 -11.99
C ALA A 33 11.52 -1.28 -11.67
N THR A 34 11.66 -2.11 -10.63
CA THR A 34 10.59 -2.99 -10.17
C THR A 34 9.44 -2.17 -9.59
N LEU A 35 9.74 -1.16 -8.78
CA LEU A 35 8.71 -0.28 -8.24
C LEU A 35 7.98 0.48 -9.35
N GLU A 36 8.70 1.01 -10.33
CA GLU A 36 8.08 1.73 -11.45
C GLU A 36 7.10 0.84 -12.21
N ARG A 37 7.46 -0.42 -12.44
CA ARG A 37 6.58 -1.37 -13.11
C ARG A 37 5.36 -1.69 -12.25
N ALA A 38 5.55 -1.86 -10.95
CA ALA A 38 4.44 -2.12 -10.03
C ALA A 38 3.45 -0.95 -10.02
N VAL A 39 3.95 0.27 -9.95
CA VAL A 39 3.11 1.49 -9.99
C VAL A 39 2.34 1.58 -11.30
N ALA A 40 3.00 1.30 -12.42
CA ALA A 40 2.37 1.37 -13.74
C ALA A 40 1.22 0.38 -13.92
N ASN A 41 1.21 -0.71 -13.16
CA ASN A 41 0.22 -1.77 -13.26
C ASN A 41 -0.73 -1.84 -12.06
N SER A 42 -0.77 -0.80 -11.25
CA SER A 42 -1.58 -0.77 -10.03
C SER A 42 -2.43 0.50 -9.98
N LEU A 43 -3.46 0.46 -9.14
CA LEU A 43 -4.17 1.66 -8.74
C LEU A 43 -3.40 2.25 -7.55
N VAL A 44 -2.94 3.49 -7.68
CA VAL A 44 -2.09 4.12 -6.67
C VAL A 44 -2.78 5.32 -6.04
N PHE A 45 -2.47 5.54 -4.77
CA PHE A 45 -2.99 6.66 -3.99
C PHE A 45 -1.81 7.39 -3.36
N GLY A 46 -1.66 8.66 -3.70
CA GLY A 46 -0.70 9.54 -3.04
C GLY A 46 -1.41 10.44 -2.05
N LEU A 47 -0.84 10.58 -0.87
CA LEU A 47 -1.31 11.51 0.17
C LEU A 47 -0.33 12.68 0.22
N TYR A 48 -0.84 13.90 0.12
CA TYR A 48 -0.03 15.11 -0.02
C TYR A 48 -0.33 16.13 1.07
N ALA A 49 0.73 16.70 1.62
CA ALA A 49 0.64 17.79 2.61
C ALA A 49 0.21 19.10 1.92
N PRO A 50 -0.22 20.11 2.72
CA PRO A 50 -0.61 21.40 2.14
C PRO A 50 0.48 22.10 1.34
N ASP A 51 1.74 21.83 1.63
CA ASP A 51 2.88 22.40 0.88
C ASP A 51 3.24 21.61 -0.38
N GLY A 52 2.48 20.57 -0.69
CA GLY A 52 2.67 19.75 -1.88
C GLY A 52 3.57 18.52 -1.71
N ARG A 53 4.26 18.39 -0.56
CA ARG A 53 5.11 17.22 -0.33
C ARG A 53 4.26 15.96 -0.17
N GLN A 54 4.73 14.85 -0.71
CA GLN A 54 4.06 13.58 -0.49
C GLN A 54 4.27 13.12 0.95
N ALA A 55 3.17 12.76 1.61
CA ALA A 55 3.15 12.37 3.02
C ALA A 55 2.86 10.88 3.21
N GLY A 56 2.27 10.23 2.21
CA GLY A 56 1.92 8.83 2.30
C GLY A 56 1.58 8.23 0.95
N PHE A 57 1.31 6.93 0.96
CA PHE A 57 1.10 6.16 -0.26
C PHE A 57 0.28 4.91 0.05
N ALA A 58 -0.47 4.45 -0.96
CA ALA A 58 -1.08 3.12 -0.96
C ALA A 58 -1.11 2.60 -2.39
N ARG A 59 -0.99 1.30 -2.54
CA ARG A 59 -1.06 0.65 -3.84
C ARG A 59 -2.05 -0.49 -3.79
N VAL A 60 -2.89 -0.59 -4.83
CA VAL A 60 -3.88 -1.66 -4.94
C VAL A 60 -3.68 -2.39 -6.25
N VAL A 61 -3.40 -3.69 -6.17
CA VAL A 61 -3.36 -4.57 -7.33
C VAL A 61 -4.77 -5.08 -7.56
N THR A 62 -5.36 -4.76 -8.70
CA THR A 62 -6.77 -5.06 -8.93
C THR A 62 -7.11 -5.16 -10.42
N ASP A 63 -8.11 -5.98 -10.73
CA ASP A 63 -8.74 -5.98 -12.05
C ASP A 63 -9.92 -4.98 -12.10
N LYS A 64 -10.20 -4.29 -10.99
CA LYS A 64 -11.29 -3.32 -10.85
C LYS A 64 -12.68 -3.94 -11.03
N ALA A 65 -12.78 -5.25 -10.91
CA ALA A 65 -14.03 -5.98 -11.16
C ALA A 65 -14.28 -7.09 -10.13
N THR A 66 -13.26 -7.86 -9.77
CA THR A 66 -13.46 -9.06 -8.94
C THR A 66 -12.64 -9.08 -7.67
N PHE A 67 -11.46 -8.48 -7.67
CA PHE A 67 -10.49 -8.67 -6.59
C PHE A 67 -9.60 -7.45 -6.41
N ALA A 68 -9.17 -7.20 -5.17
CA ALA A 68 -8.18 -6.19 -4.85
C ALA A 68 -7.21 -6.71 -3.80
N TRP A 69 -5.91 -6.49 -4.04
CA TRP A 69 -4.83 -6.72 -3.08
C TRP A 69 -4.26 -5.36 -2.66
N LEU A 70 -4.49 -4.99 -1.41
CA LEU A 70 -3.98 -3.74 -0.85
C LEU A 70 -2.57 -3.97 -0.32
N CYS A 71 -1.64 -3.13 -0.75
CA CYS A 71 -0.24 -3.26 -0.37
C CYS A 71 0.46 -1.91 -0.37
N ASP A 72 1.70 -1.90 0.14
CA ASP A 72 2.58 -0.73 0.18
C ASP A 72 1.92 0.50 0.80
N VAL A 73 1.16 0.30 1.88
CA VAL A 73 0.50 1.39 2.59
C VAL A 73 1.45 1.97 3.64
N PHE A 74 1.70 3.27 3.55
CA PHE A 74 2.52 3.94 4.57
C PHE A 74 2.20 5.43 4.67
N VAL A 75 2.51 5.99 5.83
CA VAL A 75 2.59 7.43 6.07
C VAL A 75 4.00 7.71 6.57
N LEU A 76 4.65 8.71 5.99
CA LEU A 76 6.01 9.07 6.37
C LEU A 76 6.05 9.51 7.84
N ALA A 77 7.18 9.20 8.51
CA ALA A 77 7.31 9.39 9.95
C ALA A 77 7.01 10.83 10.39
N GLU A 78 7.45 11.81 9.61
CA GLU A 78 7.25 13.23 9.95
C GLU A 78 5.78 13.67 9.91
N PHE A 79 4.90 12.89 9.28
CA PHE A 79 3.48 13.19 9.17
C PHE A 79 2.60 12.29 10.02
N ARG A 80 3.16 11.36 10.77
CA ARG A 80 2.38 10.43 11.59
C ARG A 80 1.70 11.16 12.75
N GLY A 81 0.66 10.52 13.30
CA GLY A 81 -0.08 11.06 14.44
C GLY A 81 -1.20 12.02 14.06
N GLN A 82 -1.49 12.18 12.78
CA GLN A 82 -2.53 13.11 12.29
C GLN A 82 -3.73 12.35 11.67
N VAL A 83 -3.93 11.10 12.02
CA VAL A 83 -5.01 10.23 11.51
C VAL A 83 -4.97 10.08 9.98
N LEU A 84 -3.81 10.26 9.38
CA LEU A 84 -3.66 10.26 7.92
C LEU A 84 -3.81 8.86 7.31
N SER A 85 -3.41 7.82 8.03
CA SER A 85 -3.64 6.45 7.59
C SER A 85 -5.12 6.16 7.39
N LYS A 86 -5.95 6.68 8.27
CA LYS A 86 -7.39 6.53 8.20
C LYS A 86 -7.98 7.29 7.01
N GLN A 87 -7.49 8.51 6.79
CA GLN A 87 -7.89 9.30 5.63
C GLN A 87 -7.51 8.59 4.32
N LEU A 88 -6.31 8.05 4.25
CA LEU A 88 -5.83 7.31 3.10
C LEU A 88 -6.69 6.07 2.85
N MET A 89 -6.98 5.29 3.89
CA MET A 89 -7.82 4.10 3.78
C MET A 89 -9.26 4.44 3.40
N THR A 90 -9.79 5.55 3.88
CA THR A 90 -11.12 6.01 3.48
C THR A 90 -11.17 6.27 1.98
N ALA A 91 -10.15 6.91 1.43
CA ALA A 91 -10.06 7.17 0.00
C ALA A 91 -9.97 5.88 -0.81
N VAL A 92 -9.17 4.92 -0.35
CA VAL A 92 -9.05 3.60 -0.98
C VAL A 92 -10.39 2.89 -0.96
N TRP A 93 -11.00 2.79 0.22
CA TRP A 93 -12.23 2.03 0.41
C TRP A 93 -13.41 2.59 -0.39
N SER A 94 -13.46 3.90 -0.57
CA SER A 94 -14.55 4.56 -1.28
C SER A 94 -14.30 4.75 -2.78
N HIS A 95 -13.14 4.34 -3.30
CA HIS A 95 -12.81 4.55 -4.71
C HIS A 95 -13.79 3.79 -5.62
N PRO A 96 -14.32 4.44 -6.68
CA PRO A 96 -15.30 3.80 -7.56
C PRO A 96 -14.84 2.48 -8.18
N ASP A 97 -13.56 2.35 -8.50
CA ASP A 97 -13.02 1.14 -9.12
C ASP A 97 -12.93 -0.04 -8.16
N LEU A 98 -13.13 0.19 -6.86
CA LEU A 98 -13.01 -0.84 -5.83
C LEU A 98 -14.36 -1.22 -5.22
N GLN A 99 -15.46 -0.89 -5.88
CA GLN A 99 -16.80 -1.24 -5.43
C GLN A 99 -17.26 -2.53 -6.10
N GLY A 100 -18.05 -3.33 -5.36
CA GLY A 100 -18.66 -4.54 -5.91
C GLY A 100 -17.71 -5.71 -6.14
N LEU A 101 -16.49 -5.65 -5.62
CA LEU A 101 -15.52 -6.73 -5.74
C LEU A 101 -15.91 -7.90 -4.80
N ARG A 102 -15.60 -9.12 -5.19
CA ARG A 102 -15.84 -10.29 -4.35
C ARG A 102 -14.96 -10.31 -3.11
N ARG A 103 -13.75 -9.74 -3.21
CA ARG A 103 -12.80 -9.80 -2.09
C ARG A 103 -11.78 -8.68 -2.19
N HIS A 104 -11.51 -8.09 -1.02
CA HIS A 104 -10.33 -7.27 -0.78
C HIS A 104 -9.43 -8.06 0.17
N LEU A 105 -8.15 -8.19 -0.14
CA LEU A 105 -7.22 -8.94 0.66
C LEU A 105 -5.98 -8.10 0.96
N LEU A 106 -5.40 -8.29 2.13
CA LEU A 106 -4.13 -7.68 2.50
C LEU A 106 -3.38 -8.59 3.47
N ALA A 107 -2.10 -8.33 3.62
CA ALA A 107 -1.29 -8.91 4.67
C ALA A 107 -0.63 -7.78 5.44
N THR A 108 -0.59 -7.89 6.76
CA THR A 108 0.06 -6.90 7.62
C THR A 108 0.64 -7.59 8.85
N LEU A 109 1.78 -7.08 9.31
CA LEU A 109 2.39 -7.56 10.52
C LEU A 109 1.77 -6.91 11.78
N ASP A 110 1.45 -5.61 11.69
CA ASP A 110 1.23 -4.78 12.88
C ASP A 110 0.05 -3.81 12.79
N ALA A 111 -0.70 -3.81 11.71
CA ALA A 111 -1.76 -2.81 11.50
C ALA A 111 -3.17 -3.41 11.42
N HIS A 112 -3.39 -4.59 12.00
CA HIS A 112 -4.70 -5.25 11.98
C HIS A 112 -5.81 -4.33 12.51
N GLY A 113 -5.54 -3.56 13.57
CA GLY A 113 -6.53 -2.66 14.17
C GLY A 113 -7.02 -1.59 13.22
N LEU A 114 -6.14 -1.05 12.39
CA LEU A 114 -6.53 -0.07 11.38
C LEU A 114 -7.47 -0.69 10.35
N TYR A 115 -7.09 -1.82 9.80
CA TYR A 115 -7.86 -2.44 8.70
C TYR A 115 -9.18 -3.02 9.17
N ARG A 116 -9.27 -3.53 10.40
CA ARG A 116 -10.53 -4.00 10.95
C ARG A 116 -11.59 -2.90 11.02
N GLN A 117 -11.19 -1.64 11.17
CA GLN A 117 -12.13 -0.52 11.16
C GLN A 117 -12.81 -0.34 9.81
N PHE A 118 -12.24 -0.90 8.74
CA PHE A 118 -12.79 -0.84 7.38
C PHE A 118 -13.47 -2.14 6.95
N GLY A 119 -13.71 -3.06 7.90
CA GLY A 119 -14.42 -4.30 7.60
C GLY A 119 -13.53 -5.48 7.24
N PHE A 120 -12.22 -5.34 7.30
CA PHE A 120 -11.33 -6.48 7.14
C PHE A 120 -11.41 -7.40 8.35
N THR A 121 -11.49 -8.69 8.11
CA THR A 121 -11.59 -9.73 9.14
C THR A 121 -10.50 -10.77 8.90
N ASP A 122 -10.35 -11.69 9.84
CA ASP A 122 -9.57 -12.90 9.58
C ASP A 122 -10.17 -13.64 8.39
N LEU A 123 -9.35 -14.38 7.66
CA LEU A 123 -9.83 -15.17 6.55
C LEU A 123 -10.91 -16.15 7.04
N ALA A 124 -12.04 -16.18 6.33
CA ALA A 124 -13.13 -17.10 6.69
C ALA A 124 -12.72 -18.56 6.52
N ALA A 125 -11.85 -18.84 5.56
CA ALA A 125 -11.37 -20.19 5.25
C ALA A 125 -9.89 -20.14 4.92
N PRO A 126 -9.02 -19.91 5.92
CA PRO A 126 -7.58 -19.77 5.68
C PRO A 126 -6.97 -21.00 5.02
N GLU A 127 -7.55 -22.17 5.25
CA GLU A 127 -7.11 -23.44 4.63
C GLU A 127 -7.25 -23.47 3.11
N ARG A 128 -8.00 -22.53 2.54
CA ARG A 128 -8.17 -22.43 1.08
C ARG A 128 -7.06 -21.65 0.40
N TYR A 129 -6.21 -20.98 1.18
CA TYR A 129 -5.18 -20.10 0.62
C TYR A 129 -3.84 -20.80 0.60
N LEU A 130 -3.17 -20.70 -0.53
CA LEU A 130 -1.80 -21.18 -0.71
C LEU A 130 -0.97 -20.01 -1.20
N GLU A 131 0.30 -19.99 -0.82
CA GLU A 131 1.24 -19.02 -1.34
C GLU A 131 2.48 -19.73 -1.90
N ALA A 132 3.04 -19.16 -2.97
CA ALA A 132 4.38 -19.48 -3.42
C ALA A 132 5.23 -18.26 -3.14
N ARG A 133 6.01 -18.32 -2.09
CA ARG A 133 6.77 -17.18 -1.62
C ARG A 133 8.24 -17.35 -1.97
N ARG A 134 8.85 -16.26 -2.44
CA ARG A 134 10.30 -16.23 -2.63
C ARG A 134 10.91 -15.43 -1.48
N PRO A 135 11.63 -16.07 -0.55
CA PRO A 135 12.31 -15.34 0.52
C PRO A 135 13.42 -14.48 -0.08
N ASN A 136 13.60 -13.28 0.50
CA ASN A 136 14.63 -12.36 0.08
C ASN A 136 14.68 -12.11 -1.44
N PRO A 137 13.55 -11.67 -2.06
CA PRO A 137 13.44 -11.60 -3.52
C PRO A 137 14.40 -10.60 -4.16
N TYR A 138 14.88 -9.62 -3.38
CA TYR A 138 15.75 -8.55 -3.89
C TYR A 138 17.21 -8.72 -3.49
N GLY A 139 17.56 -9.85 -2.89
CA GLY A 139 18.94 -10.16 -2.58
C GLY A 139 19.58 -9.33 -1.49
N VAL A 140 18.76 -8.74 -0.59
CA VAL A 140 19.28 -7.92 0.51
C VAL A 140 19.93 -8.83 1.56
N PRO A 141 21.15 -8.48 2.05
CA PRO A 141 21.77 -9.27 3.12
C PRO A 141 20.87 -9.32 4.35
N THR A 142 20.71 -10.52 4.90
CA THR A 142 19.97 -10.71 6.15
C THR A 142 20.86 -10.32 7.33
N ALA A 143 20.25 -9.68 8.35
CA ALA A 143 20.94 -9.42 9.60
C ALA A 143 21.18 -10.74 10.33
N ASN A 144 22.39 -10.93 10.84
CA ASN A 144 22.74 -12.10 11.63
C ASN A 144 22.43 -11.86 13.10
#